data_6f44f38fe29bfd3757c7d3fd87a9190b
#
_entry.id   6f44f38fe29bfd3757c7d3fd87a9190b
#
_cell.length_a   1.000
_cell.length_b   1.000
_cell.length_c   1.000
_cell.angle_alpha   90.00
_cell.angle_beta   90.00
_cell.angle_gamma   90.00
#
_symmetry.space_group_name_H-M   'P 1'
#
loop_
_entity.id
_entity.type
_entity.pdbx_description
1 polymer ?
#
loop_
_entity_poly.entity_id
_entity_poly.type
_entity_poly.pdbx_seq_one_letter_code
_entity_poly.pdbx_strand_id
1 'polypeptide(L)'
;MKVGVSFISSDYDLETTISKIDESSADYIHVDMMDGIFVENSNFTVQDLKKMFKNTKKKLDVHMMVCSPNKYVKDFAKMPNVEYLTLHTESHRRPIDVINMI
;
A
#
# COMPACT_ATOMS: atom_id res chain seq x y z
N MET A 1 5.08 8.59 -19.04
CA MET A 1 5.48 8.56 -17.63
C MET A 1 4.24 8.39 -16.76
N LYS A 2 4.34 7.57 -15.74
CA LYS A 2 3.26 7.41 -14.76
C LYS A 2 3.63 8.06 -13.44
N VAL A 3 2.66 8.61 -12.73
CA VAL A 3 2.88 9.35 -11.48
C VAL A 3 2.09 8.69 -10.36
N GLY A 4 2.79 8.32 -9.30
CA GLY A 4 2.20 7.87 -8.06
C GLY A 4 2.33 8.95 -7.00
N VAL A 5 1.28 9.19 -6.23
CA VAL A 5 1.27 10.20 -5.18
C VAL A 5 1.13 9.54 -3.82
N SER A 6 2.08 9.82 -2.93
CA SER A 6 2.03 9.39 -1.54
C SER A 6 1.24 10.39 -0.71
N PHE A 7 0.41 9.88 0.19
CA PHE A 7 -0.42 10.72 1.06
C PHE A 7 0.09 10.83 2.50
N ILE A 8 1.15 10.09 2.82
CA ILE A 8 1.62 9.93 4.21
C ILE A 8 2.13 11.23 4.84
N SER A 9 2.62 12.16 4.02
CA SER A 9 3.17 13.45 4.47
C SER A 9 2.26 14.63 4.17
N SER A 10 0.98 14.38 3.93
CA SER A 10 0.02 15.44 3.64
C SER A 10 -0.33 16.26 4.88
N ASP A 11 -0.51 17.57 4.70
CA ASP A 11 -0.99 18.49 5.73
C ASP A 11 -2.51 18.40 5.93
N TYR A 12 -3.21 17.74 5.03
CA TYR A 12 -4.66 17.53 5.12
C TYR A 12 -4.96 16.25 5.89
N ASP A 13 -6.20 16.10 6.36
CA ASP A 13 -6.66 14.82 6.89
C ASP A 13 -6.68 13.76 5.77
N LEU A 14 -6.74 12.48 6.16
CA LEU A 14 -6.66 11.37 5.22
C LEU A 14 -7.76 11.39 4.16
N GLU A 15 -9.00 11.60 4.59
CA GLU A 15 -10.15 11.60 3.69
C GLU A 15 -10.04 12.70 2.65
N THR A 16 -9.68 13.91 3.06
CA THR A 16 -9.47 15.04 2.16
C THR A 16 -8.31 14.78 1.20
N THR A 17 -7.21 14.23 1.70
CA THR A 17 -6.03 13.91 0.88
C THR A 17 -6.37 12.91 -0.20
N ILE A 18 -7.05 11.82 0.14
CA ILE A 18 -7.45 10.78 -0.81
C ILE A 18 -8.38 11.36 -1.87
N SER A 19 -9.35 12.17 -1.46
CA SER A 19 -10.26 12.87 -2.37
C SER A 19 -9.52 13.75 -3.37
N LYS A 20 -8.55 14.52 -2.90
CA LYS A 20 -7.73 15.38 -3.77
C LYS A 20 -6.92 14.57 -4.76
N ILE A 21 -6.35 13.45 -4.34
CA ILE A 21 -5.60 12.56 -5.24
C ILE A 21 -6.54 11.94 -6.28
N ASP A 22 -7.73 11.50 -5.87
CA ASP A 22 -8.73 10.94 -6.79
C ASP A 22 -9.13 11.92 -7.89
N GLU A 23 -9.23 13.20 -7.57
CA GLU A 23 -9.57 14.26 -8.52
C GLU A 23 -8.40 14.68 -9.40
N SER A 24 -7.18 14.31 -9.04
CA SER A 24 -5.96 14.69 -9.75
C SER A 24 -5.74 13.83 -10.98
N SER A 25 -4.74 14.21 -11.78
CA SER A 25 -4.27 13.42 -12.93
C SER A 25 -3.26 12.34 -12.57
N ALA A 26 -3.00 12.09 -11.28
CA ALA A 26 -2.11 11.02 -10.84
C ALA A 26 -2.62 9.66 -11.30
N ASP A 27 -1.71 8.76 -11.64
CA ASP A 27 -2.04 7.41 -12.09
C ASP A 27 -2.28 6.46 -10.93
N TYR A 28 -1.52 6.65 -9.84
CA TYR A 28 -1.53 5.76 -8.68
C TYR A 28 -1.57 6.54 -7.38
N ILE A 29 -2.16 5.90 -6.36
CA ILE A 29 -1.95 6.29 -4.97
C ILE A 29 -0.86 5.37 -4.42
N HIS A 30 0.23 5.94 -3.94
CA HIS A 30 1.32 5.18 -3.33
C HIS A 30 1.05 5.04 -1.84
N VAL A 31 1.04 3.80 -1.36
CA VAL A 31 0.75 3.46 0.04
C VAL A 31 1.98 2.86 0.68
N ASP A 32 2.52 3.53 1.69
CA ASP A 32 3.60 2.99 2.52
C ASP A 32 2.99 2.32 3.75
N MET A 33 3.07 1.00 3.81
CA MET A 33 2.59 0.20 4.93
C MET A 33 3.74 -0.20 5.85
N MET A 34 3.61 0.11 7.13
CA MET A 34 4.64 -0.10 8.14
C MET A 34 4.07 -0.88 9.32
N ASP A 35 4.77 -1.91 9.79
CA ASP A 35 4.31 -2.79 10.87
C ASP A 35 4.92 -2.51 12.25
N GLY A 36 5.89 -1.60 12.33
CA GLY A 36 6.59 -1.31 13.59
C GLY A 36 7.63 -2.35 13.98
N ILE A 37 7.86 -3.37 13.14
CA ILE A 37 8.83 -4.44 13.37
C ILE A 37 9.98 -4.32 12.36
N PHE A 38 9.66 -4.29 11.08
CA PHE A 38 10.61 -4.10 10.00
C PHE A 38 11.20 -2.68 10.02
N VAL A 39 10.36 -1.70 10.37
CA VAL A 39 10.73 -0.30 10.59
C VAL A 39 10.18 0.16 11.94
N GLU A 40 10.72 1.24 12.50
CA GLU A 40 10.33 1.72 13.84
C GLU A 40 8.88 2.18 13.93
N ASN A 41 8.36 2.79 12.87
CA ASN A 41 7.00 3.31 12.85
C ASN A 41 6.02 2.24 12.39
N SER A 42 4.78 2.34 12.89
CA SER A 42 3.64 1.59 12.38
C SER A 42 2.57 2.57 11.91
N ASN A 43 1.76 2.16 10.94
CA ASN A 43 0.67 3.00 10.47
C ASN A 43 -0.62 2.21 10.25
N PHE A 44 -0.84 1.72 9.04
CA PHE A 44 -2.14 1.16 8.66
C PHE A 44 -2.14 -0.37 8.71
N THR A 45 -3.28 -0.94 9.10
CA THR A 45 -3.55 -2.36 8.86
C THR A 45 -4.16 -2.52 7.46
N VAL A 46 -4.23 -3.76 6.96
CA VAL A 46 -4.92 -4.04 5.69
C VAL A 46 -6.39 -3.64 5.77
N GLN A 47 -7.01 -3.83 6.95
CA GLN A 47 -8.42 -3.45 7.14
C GLN A 47 -8.61 -1.93 7.07
N ASP A 48 -7.68 -1.16 7.62
CA ASP A 48 -7.70 0.30 7.49
C ASP A 48 -7.63 0.71 6.02
N LEU A 49 -6.72 0.10 5.26
CA LEU A 49 -6.54 0.40 3.85
C LEU A 49 -7.77 0.04 3.02
N LYS A 50 -8.42 -1.07 3.33
CA LYS A 50 -9.68 -1.45 2.67
C LYS A 50 -10.76 -0.38 2.87
N LYS A 51 -10.89 0.14 4.08
CA LYS A 51 -11.87 1.19 4.38
C LYS A 51 -11.53 2.50 3.69
N MET A 52 -10.25 2.90 3.75
CA MET A 52 -9.78 4.16 3.19
C MET A 52 -9.97 4.25 1.68
N PHE A 53 -9.73 3.15 0.97
CA PHE A 53 -9.73 3.13 -0.49
C PHE A 53 -10.96 2.45 -1.10
N LYS A 54 -12.00 2.23 -0.32
CA LYS A 54 -13.22 1.56 -0.78
C LYS A 54 -13.87 2.24 -1.98
N ASN A 55 -13.85 3.56 -2.00
CA ASN A 55 -14.52 4.38 -3.01
C ASN A 55 -13.57 5.01 -4.03
N THR A 56 -12.27 4.77 -3.92
CA THR A 56 -11.32 5.34 -4.87
C THR A 56 -11.36 4.59 -6.20
N LYS A 57 -11.20 5.34 -7.28
CA LYS A 57 -11.07 4.80 -8.64
C LYS A 57 -9.62 4.62 -9.06
N LYS A 58 -8.68 5.15 -8.29
CA LYS A 58 -7.25 5.06 -8.58
C LYS A 58 -6.72 3.67 -8.28
N LYS A 59 -5.70 3.27 -9.00
CA LYS A 59 -4.93 2.06 -8.70
C LYS A 59 -3.98 2.34 -7.53
N LEU A 60 -3.75 1.31 -6.73
CA LEU A 60 -2.86 1.41 -5.58
C LEU A 60 -1.52 0.73 -5.89
N ASP A 61 -0.47 1.40 -5.50
CA ASP A 61 0.90 0.88 -5.49
C ASP A 61 1.32 0.75 -4.02
N VAL A 62 1.33 -0.46 -3.49
CA VAL A 62 1.54 -0.72 -2.07
C VAL A 62 2.98 -1.15 -1.82
N HIS A 63 3.68 -0.37 -0.99
CA HIS A 63 5.03 -0.66 -0.53
C HIS A 63 4.97 -1.21 0.89
N MET A 64 5.24 -2.50 1.03
CA MET A 64 5.16 -3.20 2.30
C MET A 64 6.49 -3.14 3.05
N MET A 65 6.58 -2.28 4.05
CA MET A 65 7.70 -2.22 4.98
C MET A 65 7.34 -3.05 6.22
N VAL A 66 7.24 -4.36 6.02
CA VAL A 66 6.74 -5.30 7.03
C VAL A 66 7.61 -6.55 7.08
N CYS A 67 7.69 -7.15 8.26
CA CYS A 67 8.22 -8.50 8.41
C CYS A 67 7.16 -9.51 7.95
N SER A 68 7.61 -10.60 7.35
CA SER A 68 6.72 -11.67 6.87
C SER A 68 5.63 -11.15 5.91
N PRO A 69 6.00 -10.55 4.78
CA PRO A 69 5.03 -9.97 3.84
C PRO A 69 4.05 -11.01 3.29
N ASN A 70 4.40 -12.28 3.31
CA ASN A 70 3.52 -13.38 2.91
C ASN A 70 2.17 -13.38 3.64
N LYS A 71 2.13 -12.86 4.86
CA LYS A 71 0.89 -12.76 5.65
C LYS A 71 -0.12 -11.78 5.07
N TYR A 72 0.36 -10.81 4.30
CA TYR A 72 -0.47 -9.72 3.77
C TYR A 72 -0.89 -9.92 2.32
N VAL A 73 -0.17 -10.75 1.56
CA VAL A 73 -0.40 -10.92 0.11
C VAL A 73 -1.83 -11.33 -0.21
N LYS A 74 -2.37 -12.30 0.53
CA LYS A 74 -3.74 -12.79 0.28
C LYS A 74 -4.79 -11.70 0.47
N ASP A 75 -4.60 -10.85 1.47
CA ASP A 75 -5.55 -9.78 1.78
C ASP A 75 -5.51 -8.69 0.69
N PHE A 76 -4.31 -8.31 0.27
CA PHE A 76 -4.16 -7.35 -0.83
C PHE A 76 -4.66 -7.91 -2.16
N ALA A 77 -4.49 -9.20 -2.40
CA ALA A 77 -4.98 -9.84 -3.62
C ALA A 77 -6.51 -9.77 -3.75
N LYS A 78 -7.22 -9.59 -2.65
CA LYS A 78 -8.69 -9.42 -2.65
C LYS A 78 -9.12 -7.97 -2.91
N MET A 79 -8.18 -7.02 -2.95
CA MET A 79 -8.47 -5.62 -3.24
C MET A 79 -8.30 -5.37 -4.74
N PRO A 80 -9.39 -5.16 -5.48
CA PRO A 80 -9.33 -5.10 -6.95
C PRO A 80 -8.55 -3.92 -7.50
N ASN A 81 -8.36 -2.87 -6.71
CA ASN A 81 -7.62 -1.68 -7.14
C ASN A 81 -6.12 -1.72 -6.80
N VAL A 82 -5.64 -2.75 -6.10
CA VAL A 82 -4.20 -2.93 -5.89
C VAL A 82 -3.58 -3.46 -7.17
N GLU A 83 -2.67 -2.70 -7.75
CA GLU A 83 -1.98 -3.10 -8.99
C GLU A 83 -0.56 -3.60 -8.72
N TYR A 84 0.15 -2.97 -7.79
CA TYR A 84 1.51 -3.34 -7.43
C TYR A 84 1.63 -3.60 -5.94
N LEU A 85 2.32 -4.68 -5.60
CA LEU A 85 2.80 -4.98 -4.25
C LEU A 85 4.30 -5.05 -4.26
N THR A 86 4.95 -4.17 -3.53
CA THR A 86 6.41 -4.15 -3.38
C THR A 86 6.78 -4.66 -2.01
N LEU A 87 7.69 -5.62 -1.97
CA LEU A 87 8.25 -6.16 -0.74
C LEU A 87 9.76 -5.96 -0.73
N HIS A 88 10.35 -6.04 0.46
CA HIS A 88 11.81 -6.03 0.62
C HIS A 88 12.34 -7.45 0.64
N THR A 89 13.40 -7.72 -0.12
CA THR A 89 14.00 -9.07 -0.17
C THR A 89 14.51 -9.52 1.19
N GLU A 90 14.99 -8.59 2.02
CA GLU A 90 15.46 -8.86 3.36
C GLU A 90 14.34 -9.12 4.38
N SER A 91 13.08 -8.95 4.01
CA SER A 91 11.94 -9.14 4.91
C SER A 91 11.47 -10.59 5.02
N HIS A 92 12.00 -11.49 4.21
CA HIS A 92 11.61 -12.91 4.18
C HIS A 92 12.81 -13.79 3.84
N ARG A 93 12.87 -14.99 4.42
CA ARG A 93 13.95 -15.94 4.16
C ARG A 93 14.01 -16.38 2.70
N ARG A 94 12.84 -16.48 2.06
CA ARG A 94 12.69 -16.88 0.67
C ARG A 94 11.76 -15.91 -0.05
N PRO A 95 12.26 -14.73 -0.44
CA PRO A 95 11.40 -13.74 -1.07
C PRO A 95 10.75 -14.21 -2.37
N ILE A 96 11.39 -15.14 -3.09
CA ILE A 96 10.81 -15.72 -4.30
C ILE A 96 9.49 -16.43 -4.04
N ASP A 97 9.33 -17.05 -2.87
CA ASP A 97 8.08 -17.72 -2.53
C ASP A 97 6.95 -16.70 -2.35
N VAL A 98 7.26 -15.54 -1.78
CA VAL A 98 6.28 -14.46 -1.62
C VAL A 98 5.92 -13.86 -2.99
N ILE A 99 6.91 -13.63 -3.84
CA ILE A 99 6.70 -13.12 -5.20
C ILE A 99 5.77 -14.06 -5.98
N ASN A 100 5.97 -15.35 -5.84
CA ASN A 100 5.15 -16.36 -6.55
C ASN A 100 3.70 -16.42 -6.03
N MET A 101 3.43 -15.89 -4.83
CA MET A 101 2.06 -15.76 -4.31
C MET A 101 1.29 -14.62 -4.96
N ILE A 102 2.01 -13.62 -5.44
CA ILE A 102 1.43 -12.44 -6.08
C ILE A 102 1.10 -12.76 -7.55
#